data_293b41d1bcf75196f0a832a7fe6f749f
#
_entry.id   293b41d1bcf75196f0a832a7fe6f749f
#
_cell.length_a   1.000
_cell.length_b   1.000
_cell.length_c   1.000
_cell.angle_alpha   90.00
_cell.angle_beta   90.00
_cell.angle_gamma   90.00
#
_symmetry.space_group_name_H-M   'P 1'
#
loop_
_entity.id
_entity.type
_entity.pdbx_description
1 polymer ?
#
loop_
_entity_poly.entity_id
_entity_poly.type
_entity_poly.pdbx_seq_one_letter_code
_entity_poly.pdbx_strand_id
1 'polypeptide(L)'
;MNANSELIEHRQRLLAMPDSGGQVVAFFDMDKTLILGHSVWAFLREGVLSRRTGTVQMAKEFVAHYDRRGGGRNYSGVYKSVLGGIAGMEVGELQLLAEKAFAHSLAANIYREARELVALHQQLGHKVVIVSAATEFQVALVAQSLAVDDFLCTRLEAKDGHLTGELVGPLCYGEGKVTAARKYTRSHGAALAQCWFYSDSCDDLPLLNQVGYPVATNPSDALLEVAAERRWPVLHFCSRGKANLESLLRTALMGNTLLSTAAAGAASWLFSRSGRKASNSMMGTLGDLGAACAGLEFDVKGAHYLEASRPAIFTFNHQSYMDSVVLAHLLRHDVVPMVKQEVANNPLLGPLLRAHGAIFVDRDANDQSACLVQAREVLDAGKSIVIAPEGTRSATGELLEFKHGAFYLARKMRVPLIPVVLHNVADTLPKGSLLLRPATINVSILPPIQPSELGNIRRAAARLHADYVRELAAPWAHPLAAVSVAKSASAGPEQARTV
;
A
#
# COMPACT_ATOMS: atom_id res chain seq x y z
N MET A 1 -23.59 -7.05 -2.81
CA MET A 1 -23.14 -5.63 -2.68
C MET A 1 -21.67 -5.58 -3.07
N ASN A 2 -21.21 -4.47 -3.65
CA ASN A 2 -19.80 -4.35 -4.05
C ASN A 2 -18.99 -4.00 -2.77
N ALA A 3 -17.81 -4.60 -2.54
CA ALA A 3 -17.01 -4.40 -1.32
C ALA A 3 -16.75 -2.91 -0.98
N ASN A 4 -16.64 -2.05 -1.98
CA ASN A 4 -16.56 -0.59 -1.79
C ASN A 4 -17.84 0.00 -1.17
N SER A 5 -19.02 -0.56 -1.44
CA SER A 5 -20.27 -0.04 -0.87
C SER A 5 -20.42 -0.42 0.59
N GLU A 6 -19.94 -1.59 1.02
CA GLU A 6 -19.96 -2.04 2.41
C GLU A 6 -19.11 -1.12 3.30
N LEU A 7 -17.91 -0.79 2.85
CA LEU A 7 -17.01 0.11 3.59
C LEU A 7 -17.58 1.54 3.67
N ILE A 8 -18.16 2.05 2.58
CA ILE A 8 -18.77 3.39 2.56
C ILE A 8 -19.94 3.44 3.55
N GLU A 9 -20.82 2.45 3.54
CA GLU A 9 -21.97 2.38 4.46
C GLU A 9 -21.49 2.27 5.91
N HIS A 10 -20.48 1.46 6.17
CA HIS A 10 -19.90 1.32 7.51
C HIS A 10 -19.27 2.62 8.01
N ARG A 11 -18.54 3.36 7.15
CA ARG A 11 -18.00 4.69 7.47
C ARG A 11 -19.11 5.69 7.80
N GLN A 12 -20.21 5.70 7.03
CA GLN A 12 -21.36 6.57 7.31
C GLN A 12 -21.99 6.23 8.67
N ARG A 13 -22.11 4.95 9.01
CA ARG A 13 -22.60 4.52 10.34
C ARG A 13 -21.68 5.01 11.46
N LEU A 14 -20.36 4.86 11.31
CA LEU A 14 -19.39 5.34 12.29
C LEU A 14 -19.51 6.87 12.51
N LEU A 15 -19.61 7.65 11.44
CA LEU A 15 -19.73 9.10 11.49
C LEU A 15 -21.07 9.58 12.05
N ALA A 16 -22.14 8.79 11.91
CA ALA A 16 -23.49 9.10 12.41
C ALA A 16 -23.69 8.72 13.88
N MET A 17 -22.73 8.02 14.50
CA MET A 17 -22.87 7.64 15.91
C MET A 17 -22.75 8.87 16.82
N PRO A 18 -23.65 8.98 17.82
CA PRO A 18 -23.53 10.05 18.80
C PRO A 18 -22.26 9.87 19.63
N ASP A 19 -21.68 11.00 20.03
CA ASP A 19 -20.57 10.99 20.98
C ASP A 19 -21.02 10.25 22.25
N SER A 20 -20.36 9.12 22.53
CA SER A 20 -20.73 8.26 23.66
C SER A 20 -20.37 8.84 25.02
N GLY A 21 -19.71 10.03 25.06
CA GLY A 21 -19.29 10.70 26.29
C GLY A 21 -18.30 9.92 27.12
N GLY A 22 -17.79 8.78 26.63
CA GLY A 22 -16.85 7.89 27.28
C GLY A 22 -15.72 7.44 26.36
N GLN A 23 -14.71 6.81 26.95
CA GLN A 23 -13.60 6.26 26.18
C GLN A 23 -14.08 5.05 25.34
N VAL A 24 -14.01 5.17 24.03
CA VAL A 24 -14.30 4.09 23.09
C VAL A 24 -13.00 3.46 22.62
N VAL A 25 -12.94 2.13 22.60
CA VAL A 25 -11.81 1.38 22.06
C VAL A 25 -12.25 0.63 20.81
N ALA A 26 -11.51 0.78 19.72
CA ALA A 26 -11.65 -0.03 18.53
C ALA A 26 -10.55 -1.09 18.50
N PHE A 27 -10.93 -2.32 18.79
CA PHE A 27 -10.06 -3.48 18.73
C PHE A 27 -10.02 -4.04 17.30
N PHE A 28 -8.84 -4.45 16.85
CA PHE A 28 -8.64 -5.10 15.56
C PHE A 28 -7.86 -6.38 15.74
N ASP A 29 -8.33 -7.48 15.20
CA ASP A 29 -7.46 -8.62 14.93
C ASP A 29 -6.47 -8.27 13.83
N MET A 30 -5.33 -8.96 13.76
CA MET A 30 -4.27 -8.63 12.81
C MET A 30 -4.31 -9.50 11.56
N ASP A 31 -4.16 -10.81 11.71
CA ASP A 31 -4.02 -11.75 10.59
C ASP A 31 -5.33 -11.87 9.82
N LYS A 32 -5.32 -11.72 8.49
CA LYS A 32 -6.48 -11.65 7.59
C LYS A 32 -7.48 -10.52 7.85
N THR A 33 -7.34 -9.78 8.94
CA THR A 33 -8.17 -8.61 9.27
C THR A 33 -7.48 -7.32 8.87
N LEU A 34 -6.32 -6.99 9.45
CA LEU A 34 -5.52 -5.83 9.06
C LEU A 34 -4.55 -6.12 7.92
N ILE A 35 -4.06 -7.37 7.83
CA ILE A 35 -3.12 -7.81 6.81
C ILE A 35 -3.66 -9.00 6.01
N LEU A 36 -3.25 -9.10 4.74
CA LEU A 36 -3.54 -10.27 3.92
C LEU A 36 -2.76 -11.49 4.41
N GLY A 37 -3.47 -12.55 4.77
CA GLY A 37 -2.88 -13.81 5.19
C GLY A 37 -2.39 -13.80 6.64
N HIS A 38 -1.47 -14.70 6.96
CA HIS A 38 -0.92 -14.86 8.31
C HIS A 38 0.51 -14.34 8.40
N SER A 39 0.78 -13.53 9.40
CA SER A 39 2.09 -12.93 9.68
C SER A 39 3.20 -13.96 9.86
N VAL A 40 2.88 -15.11 10.43
CA VAL A 40 3.84 -16.20 10.65
C VAL A 40 4.51 -16.68 9.37
N TRP A 41 3.82 -16.66 8.22
CA TRP A 41 4.43 -17.07 6.94
C TRP A 41 5.53 -16.13 6.47
N ALA A 42 5.41 -14.83 6.75
CA ALA A 42 6.46 -13.87 6.44
C ALA A 42 7.73 -14.14 7.27
N PHE A 43 7.56 -14.48 8.55
CA PHE A 43 8.66 -14.85 9.44
C PHE A 43 9.35 -16.16 9.02
N LEU A 44 8.56 -17.19 8.74
CA LEU A 44 9.09 -18.49 8.28
C LEU A 44 9.87 -18.33 6.97
N ARG A 45 9.36 -17.53 6.04
CA ARG A 45 10.03 -17.25 4.77
C ARG A 45 11.39 -16.57 4.99
N GLU A 46 11.45 -15.55 5.82
CA GLU A 46 12.71 -14.84 6.11
C GLU A 46 13.71 -15.75 6.86
N GLY A 47 13.23 -16.57 7.79
CA GLY A 47 14.05 -17.54 8.49
C GLY A 47 14.67 -18.58 7.56
N VAL A 48 13.89 -19.09 6.61
CA VAL A 48 14.38 -20.04 5.59
C VAL A 48 15.38 -19.38 4.65
N LEU A 49 15.09 -18.15 4.17
CA LEU A 49 15.99 -17.39 3.30
C LEU A 49 17.32 -17.06 3.98
N SER A 50 17.31 -16.85 5.30
CA SER A 50 18.52 -16.60 6.10
C SER A 50 19.35 -17.85 6.36
N ARG A 51 18.96 -19.03 5.83
CA ARG A 51 19.63 -20.35 6.00
C ARG A 51 19.88 -20.72 7.47
N ARG A 52 19.02 -20.30 8.39
CA ARG A 52 19.17 -20.61 9.82
C ARG A 52 18.78 -22.06 10.08
N THR A 53 19.67 -22.79 10.73
CA THR A 53 19.39 -24.12 11.26
C THR A 53 18.24 -24.03 12.26
N GLY A 54 17.19 -24.81 12.05
CA GLY A 54 15.98 -24.79 12.88
C GLY A 54 14.75 -24.17 12.21
N THR A 55 14.87 -23.08 11.43
CA THR A 55 13.71 -22.43 10.78
C THR A 55 13.06 -23.28 9.71
N VAL A 56 13.84 -24.13 9.01
CA VAL A 56 13.32 -25.11 8.04
C VAL A 56 12.49 -26.20 8.77
N GLN A 57 12.98 -26.64 9.94
CA GLN A 57 12.27 -27.59 10.77
C GLN A 57 10.98 -26.97 11.32
N MET A 58 11.03 -25.74 11.84
CA MET A 58 9.84 -24.97 12.26
C MET A 58 8.82 -24.85 11.13
N ALA A 59 9.25 -24.50 9.93
CA ALA A 59 8.36 -24.40 8.78
C ALA A 59 7.69 -25.75 8.45
N LYS A 60 8.42 -26.86 8.50
CA LYS A 60 7.87 -28.21 8.29
C LYS A 60 6.84 -28.58 9.37
N GLU A 61 7.16 -28.32 10.63
CA GLU A 61 6.28 -28.62 11.77
C GLU A 61 5.05 -27.72 11.76
N PHE A 62 5.20 -26.43 11.43
CA PHE A 62 4.08 -25.53 11.24
C PHE A 62 3.15 -26.03 10.13
N VAL A 63 3.68 -26.40 8.97
CA VAL A 63 2.88 -26.94 7.86
C VAL A 63 2.19 -28.25 8.25
N ALA A 64 2.86 -29.12 9.00
CA ALA A 64 2.31 -30.40 9.43
C ALA A 64 1.14 -30.23 10.41
N HIS A 65 1.20 -29.22 11.29
CA HIS A 65 0.15 -28.94 12.29
C HIS A 65 -0.93 -27.96 11.79
N TYR A 66 -0.67 -27.25 10.70
CA TYR A 66 -1.64 -26.38 10.06
C TYR A 66 -2.64 -27.23 9.26
N ASP A 67 -3.72 -27.62 9.92
CA ASP A 67 -4.76 -28.46 9.33
C ASP A 67 -5.41 -27.75 8.12
N ARG A 68 -5.28 -28.38 6.94
CA ARG A 68 -5.88 -27.92 5.68
C ARG A 68 -7.40 -27.94 5.65
N ARG A 69 -8.05 -28.49 6.67
CA ARG A 69 -9.50 -28.73 6.71
C ARG A 69 -10.30 -27.82 7.65
N GLY A 70 -9.76 -26.70 8.03
CA GLY A 70 -10.52 -25.69 8.79
C GLY A 70 -9.88 -25.35 10.13
N GLY A 71 -9.29 -24.21 10.13
CA GLY A 71 -8.57 -23.53 11.17
C GLY A 71 -9.06 -23.75 12.60
N GLY A 72 -8.13 -23.81 13.52
CA GLY A 72 -8.40 -23.48 14.91
C GLY A 72 -8.37 -24.61 15.92
N ARG A 73 -8.46 -25.88 15.55
CA ARG A 73 -8.58 -26.95 16.57
C ARG A 73 -7.26 -27.35 17.27
N ASN A 74 -6.10 -26.88 16.80
CA ASN A 74 -4.81 -27.24 17.44
C ASN A 74 -3.81 -26.08 17.53
N TYR A 75 -4.29 -24.86 17.79
CA TYR A 75 -3.44 -23.66 17.91
C TYR A 75 -2.35 -23.82 18.98
N SER A 76 -2.66 -24.52 20.08
CA SER A 76 -1.70 -24.75 21.16
C SER A 76 -0.55 -25.68 20.74
N GLY A 77 -0.80 -26.66 19.88
CA GLY A 77 0.22 -27.56 19.33
C GLY A 77 1.18 -26.83 18.36
N VAL A 78 0.62 -26.01 17.48
CA VAL A 78 1.38 -25.16 16.55
C VAL A 78 2.28 -24.19 17.34
N TYR A 79 1.72 -23.56 18.37
CA TYR A 79 2.46 -22.63 19.22
C TYR A 79 3.62 -23.29 19.94
N LYS A 80 3.41 -24.47 20.55
CA LYS A 80 4.48 -25.24 21.22
C LYS A 80 5.62 -25.57 20.27
N SER A 81 5.32 -25.94 19.03
CA SER A 81 6.33 -26.24 18.01
C SER A 81 7.15 -25.00 17.63
N VAL A 82 6.49 -23.86 17.44
CA VAL A 82 7.14 -22.56 17.14
C VAL A 82 8.01 -22.13 18.32
N LEU A 83 7.51 -22.22 19.55
CA LEU A 83 8.24 -21.86 20.78
C LEU A 83 9.48 -22.72 20.97
N GLY A 84 9.37 -24.05 20.76
CA GLY A 84 10.52 -24.94 20.81
C GLY A 84 11.61 -24.61 19.78
N GLY A 85 11.20 -24.11 18.61
CA GLY A 85 12.15 -23.74 17.54
C GLY A 85 12.89 -22.42 17.76
N ILE A 86 12.38 -21.53 18.62
CA ILE A 86 13.02 -20.23 18.96
C ILE A 86 13.70 -20.23 20.33
N ALA A 87 13.57 -21.31 21.11
CA ALA A 87 14.24 -21.42 22.40
C ALA A 87 15.77 -21.29 22.24
N GLY A 88 16.39 -20.47 23.08
CA GLY A 88 17.81 -20.14 23.02
C GLY A 88 18.21 -19.09 21.99
N MET A 89 17.27 -18.59 21.16
CA MET A 89 17.55 -17.51 20.21
C MET A 89 17.75 -16.19 20.95
N GLU A 90 18.70 -15.38 20.52
CA GLU A 90 18.88 -14.03 21.05
C GLU A 90 17.70 -13.13 20.63
N VAL A 91 17.19 -12.32 21.56
CA VAL A 91 16.05 -11.40 21.31
C VAL A 91 16.36 -10.48 20.12
N GLY A 92 17.59 -9.95 20.02
CA GLY A 92 18.01 -9.08 18.92
C GLY A 92 17.98 -9.77 17.56
N GLU A 93 18.23 -11.09 17.51
CA GLU A 93 18.13 -11.85 16.27
C GLU A 93 16.69 -11.98 15.78
N LEU A 94 15.74 -12.25 16.71
CA LEU A 94 14.33 -12.33 16.38
C LEU A 94 13.79 -10.96 15.95
N GLN A 95 14.25 -9.89 16.62
CA GLN A 95 13.91 -8.51 16.25
C GLN A 95 14.34 -8.20 14.81
N LEU A 96 15.58 -8.51 14.44
CA LEU A 96 16.10 -8.28 13.09
C LEU A 96 15.33 -9.11 12.04
N LEU A 97 14.93 -10.34 12.40
CA LEU A 97 14.11 -11.19 11.55
C LEU A 97 12.73 -10.55 11.32
N ALA A 98 12.14 -10.01 12.38
CA ALA A 98 10.86 -9.30 12.33
C ALA A 98 10.91 -8.09 11.40
N GLU A 99 11.92 -7.26 11.52
CA GLU A 99 12.13 -6.08 10.68
C GLU A 99 12.27 -6.45 9.20
N LYS A 100 13.03 -7.51 8.88
CA LYS A 100 13.15 -8.03 7.51
C LYS A 100 11.83 -8.59 7.00
N ALA A 101 11.12 -9.39 7.78
CA ALA A 101 9.82 -9.95 7.42
C ALA A 101 8.78 -8.84 7.16
N PHE A 102 8.80 -7.80 8.00
CA PHE A 102 7.96 -6.64 7.83
C PHE A 102 8.29 -5.88 6.54
N ALA A 103 9.56 -5.49 6.34
CA ALA A 103 9.99 -4.72 5.17
C ALA A 103 9.80 -5.47 3.84
N HIS A 104 10.02 -6.78 3.82
CA HIS A 104 9.93 -7.57 2.59
C HIS A 104 8.51 -8.06 2.27
N SER A 105 7.63 -8.18 3.26
CA SER A 105 6.33 -8.82 3.07
C SER A 105 5.17 -8.14 3.80
N LEU A 106 5.22 -8.00 5.14
CA LEU A 106 4.05 -7.62 5.91
C LEU A 106 3.57 -6.20 5.61
N ALA A 107 4.48 -5.24 5.47
CA ALA A 107 4.15 -3.85 5.16
C ALA A 107 3.30 -3.72 3.89
N ALA A 108 3.65 -4.50 2.85
CA ALA A 108 2.93 -4.52 1.59
C ALA A 108 1.60 -5.29 1.66
N ASN A 109 1.39 -6.10 2.70
CA ASN A 109 0.19 -6.89 2.89
C ASN A 109 -0.86 -6.20 3.78
N ILE A 110 -0.55 -5.07 4.40
CA ILE A 110 -1.56 -4.28 5.12
C ILE A 110 -2.61 -3.79 4.13
N TYR A 111 -3.89 -4.05 4.41
CA TYR A 111 -4.98 -3.58 3.59
C TYR A 111 -5.09 -2.05 3.64
N ARG A 112 -5.35 -1.41 2.49
CA ARG A 112 -5.63 0.03 2.44
C ARG A 112 -6.87 0.36 3.25
N GLU A 113 -7.92 -0.42 3.08
CA GLU A 113 -9.19 -0.27 3.79
C GLU A 113 -8.98 -0.36 5.31
N ALA A 114 -8.06 -1.20 5.78
CA ALA A 114 -7.69 -1.26 7.19
C ALA A 114 -7.03 0.03 7.66
N ARG A 115 -6.10 0.62 6.88
CA ARG A 115 -5.48 1.93 7.19
C ARG A 115 -6.54 3.04 7.28
N GLU A 116 -7.45 3.07 6.30
CA GLU A 116 -8.54 4.07 6.27
C GLU A 116 -9.47 3.92 7.48
N LEU A 117 -9.80 2.69 7.88
CA LEU A 117 -10.69 2.42 9.00
C LEU A 117 -10.02 2.76 10.35
N VAL A 118 -8.75 2.40 10.53
CA VAL A 118 -7.94 2.79 11.69
C VAL A 118 -7.88 4.31 11.81
N ALA A 119 -7.53 5.00 10.73
CA ALA A 119 -7.47 6.46 10.71
C ALA A 119 -8.83 7.11 11.02
N LEU A 120 -9.94 6.53 10.57
CA LEU A 120 -11.27 7.02 10.87
C LEU A 120 -11.60 6.90 12.37
N HIS A 121 -11.28 5.77 13.00
CA HIS A 121 -11.45 5.61 14.45
C HIS A 121 -10.62 6.62 15.23
N GLN A 122 -9.38 6.86 14.82
CA GLN A 122 -8.50 7.87 15.43
C GLN A 122 -9.08 9.29 15.29
N GLN A 123 -9.61 9.64 14.11
CA GLN A 123 -10.28 10.93 13.86
C GLN A 123 -11.52 11.12 14.74
N LEU A 124 -12.22 10.04 15.07
CA LEU A 124 -13.37 10.04 16.00
C LEU A 124 -12.94 10.06 17.48
N GLY A 125 -11.65 10.13 17.79
CA GLY A 125 -11.13 10.11 19.15
C GLY A 125 -11.16 8.75 19.84
N HIS A 126 -11.41 7.67 19.10
CA HIS A 126 -11.37 6.31 19.64
C HIS A 126 -9.93 5.86 19.85
N LYS A 127 -9.67 5.12 20.91
CA LYS A 127 -8.41 4.38 21.06
C LYS A 127 -8.41 3.19 20.11
N VAL A 128 -7.36 3.07 19.32
CA VAL A 128 -7.20 1.94 18.39
C VAL A 128 -6.17 0.95 18.92
N VAL A 129 -6.58 -0.32 19.07
CA VAL A 129 -5.76 -1.36 19.69
C VAL A 129 -5.78 -2.64 18.86
N ILE A 130 -4.61 -3.17 18.55
CA ILE A 130 -4.51 -4.50 17.91
C ILE A 130 -4.63 -5.58 18.98
N VAL A 131 -5.45 -6.62 18.73
CA VAL A 131 -5.59 -7.80 19.62
C VAL A 131 -5.30 -9.05 18.81
N SER A 132 -4.13 -9.67 18.97
CA SER A 132 -3.67 -10.75 18.11
C SER A 132 -3.06 -11.92 18.87
N ALA A 133 -3.23 -13.12 18.35
CA ALA A 133 -2.52 -14.31 18.82
C ALA A 133 -1.02 -14.29 18.46
N ALA A 134 -0.61 -13.49 17.49
CA ALA A 134 0.78 -13.35 17.07
C ALA A 134 1.67 -12.81 18.21
N THR A 135 2.98 -12.96 18.07
CA THR A 135 3.95 -12.47 19.07
C THR A 135 4.17 -10.96 18.96
N GLU A 136 4.72 -10.35 20.01
CA GLU A 136 5.06 -8.92 20.03
C GLU A 136 5.96 -8.52 18.86
N PHE A 137 6.87 -9.37 18.43
CA PHE A 137 7.78 -9.11 17.31
C PHE A 137 7.06 -8.95 15.97
N GLN A 138 5.90 -9.64 15.81
CA GLN A 138 5.07 -9.53 14.61
C GLN A 138 4.15 -8.33 14.69
N VAL A 139 3.53 -8.12 15.85
CA VAL A 139 2.47 -7.12 16.03
C VAL A 139 3.03 -5.71 16.11
N ALA A 140 4.16 -5.50 16.80
CA ALA A 140 4.72 -4.17 17.07
C ALA A 140 4.98 -3.36 15.79
N LEU A 141 5.54 -3.99 14.75
CA LEU A 141 5.85 -3.32 13.49
C LEU A 141 4.59 -2.96 12.69
N VAL A 142 3.55 -3.80 12.75
CA VAL A 142 2.25 -3.50 12.13
C VAL A 142 1.56 -2.37 12.90
N ALA A 143 1.60 -2.42 14.23
CA ALA A 143 1.06 -1.39 15.12
C ALA A 143 1.73 -0.02 14.88
N GLN A 144 3.04 0.00 14.77
CA GLN A 144 3.81 1.21 14.43
C GLN A 144 3.44 1.74 13.04
N SER A 145 3.33 0.86 12.03
CA SER A 145 2.98 1.27 10.66
C SER A 145 1.56 1.81 10.52
N LEU A 146 0.65 1.40 11.40
CA LEU A 146 -0.74 1.89 11.46
C LEU A 146 -0.92 3.03 12.46
N ALA A 147 0.15 3.40 13.19
CA ALA A 147 0.12 4.41 14.25
C ALA A 147 -0.97 4.16 15.29
N VAL A 148 -1.27 2.89 15.63
CA VAL A 148 -2.28 2.54 16.63
C VAL A 148 -1.79 2.87 18.05
N ASP A 149 -2.72 3.07 18.98
CA ASP A 149 -2.40 3.50 20.36
C ASP A 149 -1.70 2.42 21.16
N ASP A 150 -2.07 1.13 20.97
CA ASP A 150 -1.50 0.02 21.72
C ASP A 150 -1.75 -1.34 21.03
N PHE A 151 -1.17 -2.40 21.55
CA PHE A 151 -1.44 -3.76 21.11
C PHE A 151 -1.42 -4.78 22.24
N LEU A 152 -2.32 -5.74 22.15
CA LEU A 152 -2.48 -6.89 23.03
C LEU A 152 -2.13 -8.14 22.24
N CYS A 153 -1.08 -8.84 22.66
CA CYS A 153 -0.54 -9.96 21.90
C CYS A 153 0.01 -11.04 22.80
N THR A 154 0.41 -12.16 22.23
CA THR A 154 1.15 -13.19 22.95
C THR A 154 2.57 -12.70 23.21
N ARG A 155 3.03 -12.79 24.47
CA ARG A 155 4.35 -12.34 24.91
C ARG A 155 5.29 -13.50 25.08
N LEU A 156 6.51 -13.41 24.56
CA LEU A 156 7.56 -14.40 24.72
C LEU A 156 8.38 -14.12 25.97
N GLU A 157 8.75 -15.18 26.71
CA GLU A 157 9.65 -15.05 27.85
C GLU A 157 11.11 -14.99 27.35
N ALA A 158 11.87 -14.03 27.89
CA ALA A 158 13.31 -13.93 27.67
C ALA A 158 14.06 -13.83 29.00
N LYS A 159 15.19 -14.53 29.11
CA LYS A 159 16.14 -14.45 30.23
C LYS A 159 17.53 -14.22 29.68
N ASP A 160 18.27 -13.31 30.30
CA ASP A 160 19.63 -12.96 29.90
C ASP A 160 19.81 -12.66 28.40
N GLY A 161 18.79 -12.00 27.79
CA GLY A 161 18.79 -11.64 26.36
C GLY A 161 18.43 -12.78 25.41
N HIS A 162 18.09 -13.98 25.89
CA HIS A 162 17.72 -15.13 25.09
C HIS A 162 16.28 -15.56 25.39
N LEU A 163 15.57 -16.03 24.34
CA LEU A 163 14.22 -16.58 24.45
C LEU A 163 14.26 -17.92 25.18
N THR A 164 13.38 -18.12 26.15
CA THR A 164 13.30 -19.37 26.90
C THR A 164 12.50 -20.46 26.17
N GLY A 165 11.67 -20.06 25.18
CA GLY A 165 10.68 -20.95 24.58
C GLY A 165 9.38 -21.03 25.35
N GLU A 166 9.20 -20.20 26.37
CA GLU A 166 7.98 -20.10 27.18
C GLU A 166 7.26 -18.75 26.94
N LEU A 167 6.04 -18.64 27.45
CA LEU A 167 5.20 -17.45 27.35
C LEU A 167 5.17 -16.67 28.67
N VAL A 168 5.12 -15.34 28.55
CA VAL A 168 4.78 -14.45 29.67
C VAL A 168 3.26 -14.33 29.74
N GLY A 169 2.64 -15.17 30.55
CA GLY A 169 1.17 -15.17 30.72
C GLY A 169 0.43 -16.03 29.67
N PRO A 170 -0.91 -15.88 29.61
CA PRO A 170 -1.73 -16.68 28.72
C PRO A 170 -1.58 -16.28 27.25
N LEU A 171 -1.77 -17.27 26.37
CA LEU A 171 -1.86 -17.03 24.92
C LEU A 171 -3.02 -16.05 24.61
N CYS A 172 -2.75 -15.03 23.81
CA CYS A 172 -3.75 -14.03 23.39
C CYS A 172 -4.63 -14.59 22.25
N TYR A 173 -5.40 -15.65 22.54
CA TYR A 173 -6.26 -16.40 21.61
C TYR A 173 -7.57 -16.77 22.27
N GLY A 174 -8.68 -16.70 21.56
CA GLY A 174 -10.01 -17.03 22.08
C GLY A 174 -10.34 -16.26 23.37
N GLU A 175 -10.54 -16.95 24.48
CA GLU A 175 -10.79 -16.34 25.82
C GLU A 175 -9.60 -15.51 26.32
N GLY A 176 -8.37 -15.77 25.86
CA GLY A 176 -7.22 -14.96 26.16
C GLY A 176 -7.33 -13.53 25.60
N LYS A 177 -7.91 -13.36 24.38
CA LYS A 177 -8.22 -12.04 23.82
C LYS A 177 -9.26 -11.30 24.69
N VAL A 178 -10.28 -12.01 25.19
CA VAL A 178 -11.29 -11.43 26.10
C VAL A 178 -10.64 -10.90 27.37
N THR A 179 -9.79 -11.71 27.98
CA THR A 179 -9.10 -11.36 29.22
C THR A 179 -8.21 -10.13 29.03
N ALA A 180 -7.45 -10.10 27.92
CA ALA A 180 -6.59 -8.98 27.56
C ALA A 180 -7.41 -7.69 27.30
N ALA A 181 -8.47 -7.77 26.49
CA ALA A 181 -9.34 -6.65 26.16
C ALA A 181 -10.05 -6.08 27.40
N ARG A 182 -10.57 -6.97 28.28
CA ARG A 182 -11.19 -6.55 29.55
C ARG A 182 -10.21 -5.83 30.47
N LYS A 183 -8.97 -6.33 30.58
CA LYS A 183 -7.93 -5.69 31.38
C LYS A 183 -7.63 -4.30 30.81
N TYR A 184 -7.48 -4.21 29.49
CA TYR A 184 -7.19 -2.94 28.79
C TYR A 184 -8.33 -1.92 28.99
N THR A 185 -9.58 -2.30 28.72
CA THR A 185 -10.72 -1.39 28.87
C THR A 185 -10.88 -0.87 30.30
N ARG A 186 -10.72 -1.75 31.30
CA ARG A 186 -10.77 -1.33 32.72
C ARG A 186 -9.71 -0.31 33.08
N SER A 187 -8.46 -0.48 32.60
CA SER A 187 -7.37 0.47 32.89
C SER A 187 -7.53 1.82 32.17
N HIS A 188 -8.38 1.89 31.12
CA HIS A 188 -8.63 3.10 30.35
C HIS A 188 -10.05 3.67 30.54
N GLY A 189 -10.79 3.20 31.54
CA GLY A 189 -12.14 3.73 31.83
C GLY A 189 -13.18 3.47 30.76
N ALA A 190 -12.97 2.43 29.92
CA ALA A 190 -13.89 2.01 28.87
C ALA A 190 -14.68 0.76 29.26
N ALA A 191 -15.86 0.57 28.66
CA ALA A 191 -16.64 -0.66 28.79
C ALA A 191 -16.64 -1.43 27.47
N LEU A 192 -16.46 -2.76 27.52
CA LEU A 192 -16.50 -3.59 26.30
C LEU A 192 -17.78 -3.43 25.48
N ALA A 193 -18.92 -3.19 26.16
CA ALA A 193 -20.21 -2.92 25.50
C ALA A 193 -20.24 -1.63 24.68
N GLN A 194 -19.22 -0.78 24.78
CA GLN A 194 -19.06 0.45 23.97
C GLN A 194 -17.92 0.33 22.96
N CYS A 195 -17.24 -0.82 22.92
CA CYS A 195 -16.08 -1.05 22.07
C CYS A 195 -16.45 -1.70 20.75
N TRP A 196 -15.60 -1.49 19.76
CA TRP A 196 -15.63 -2.16 18.47
C TRP A 196 -14.65 -3.33 18.46
N PHE A 197 -14.98 -4.38 17.70
CA PHE A 197 -14.02 -5.43 17.41
C PHE A 197 -14.20 -5.97 16.00
N TYR A 198 -13.12 -5.93 15.24
CA TYR A 198 -12.99 -6.35 13.85
C TYR A 198 -12.21 -7.67 13.79
N SER A 199 -12.78 -8.72 13.21
CA SER A 199 -12.12 -10.03 13.10
C SER A 199 -12.64 -10.83 11.90
N ASP A 200 -11.79 -11.76 11.40
CA ASP A 200 -12.07 -12.70 10.31
C ASP A 200 -12.51 -14.10 10.79
N SER A 201 -12.30 -14.42 12.07
CA SER A 201 -12.34 -15.80 12.56
C SER A 201 -13.42 -16.07 13.61
N CYS A 202 -14.02 -17.25 13.53
CA CYS A 202 -14.87 -17.79 14.61
C CYS A 202 -14.12 -18.04 15.92
N ASP A 203 -12.81 -18.15 15.90
CA ASP A 203 -11.99 -18.28 17.10
C ASP A 203 -12.10 -17.05 18.01
N ASP A 204 -12.51 -15.91 17.44
CA ASP A 204 -12.71 -14.63 18.12
C ASP A 204 -14.16 -14.40 18.60
N LEU A 205 -15.07 -15.37 18.41
CA LEU A 205 -16.44 -15.28 18.91
C LEU A 205 -16.54 -14.96 20.41
N PRO A 206 -15.64 -15.44 21.29
CA PRO A 206 -15.67 -15.05 22.69
C PRO A 206 -15.59 -13.54 22.91
N LEU A 207 -14.79 -12.81 22.13
CA LEU A 207 -14.67 -11.36 22.22
C LEU A 207 -15.74 -10.64 21.39
N LEU A 208 -16.04 -11.10 20.16
CA LEU A 208 -17.11 -10.55 19.31
C LEU A 208 -18.46 -10.51 20.04
N ASN A 209 -18.74 -11.52 20.88
CA ASN A 209 -19.96 -11.59 21.68
C ASN A 209 -20.03 -10.63 22.86
N GLN A 210 -18.94 -10.00 23.24
CA GLN A 210 -18.83 -9.15 24.43
C GLN A 210 -18.69 -7.65 24.13
N VAL A 211 -18.26 -7.35 22.90
CA VAL A 211 -18.22 -5.95 22.44
C VAL A 211 -19.60 -5.48 22.00
N GLY A 212 -19.84 -4.17 22.09
CA GLY A 212 -21.08 -3.58 21.63
C GLY A 212 -21.21 -3.51 20.11
N TYR A 213 -20.07 -3.44 19.42
CA TYR A 213 -20.01 -3.27 17.97
C TYR A 213 -19.11 -4.31 17.30
N PRO A 214 -19.57 -5.59 17.19
CA PRO A 214 -18.84 -6.61 16.46
C PRO A 214 -18.93 -6.38 14.96
N VAL A 215 -17.83 -6.60 14.24
CA VAL A 215 -17.74 -6.46 12.78
C VAL A 215 -16.96 -7.64 12.20
N ALA A 216 -17.61 -8.44 11.35
CA ALA A 216 -16.96 -9.51 10.62
C ALA A 216 -16.19 -8.93 9.43
N THR A 217 -14.86 -9.00 9.47
CA THR A 217 -13.97 -8.38 8.47
C THR A 217 -13.22 -9.48 7.72
N ASN A 218 -13.38 -9.56 6.40
CA ASN A 218 -12.86 -10.65 5.57
C ASN A 218 -13.21 -12.05 6.13
N PRO A 219 -14.45 -12.29 6.58
CA PRO A 219 -14.80 -13.44 7.42
C PRO A 219 -14.55 -14.76 6.72
N SER A 220 -14.18 -15.77 7.52
CA SER A 220 -14.29 -17.17 7.12
C SER A 220 -15.75 -17.54 6.89
N ASP A 221 -16.01 -18.61 6.10
CA ASP A 221 -17.38 -19.06 5.82
C ASP A 221 -18.20 -19.27 7.11
N ALA A 222 -17.57 -19.88 8.13
CA ALA A 222 -18.20 -20.10 9.42
C ALA A 222 -18.54 -18.79 10.16
N LEU A 223 -17.66 -17.77 10.13
CA LEU A 223 -17.98 -16.48 10.74
C LEU A 223 -19.02 -15.72 9.94
N LEU A 224 -19.02 -15.88 8.62
CA LEU A 224 -20.03 -15.26 7.75
C LEU A 224 -21.44 -15.76 8.06
N GLU A 225 -21.61 -17.07 8.31
CA GLU A 225 -22.88 -17.66 8.75
C GLU A 225 -23.35 -17.06 10.10
N VAL A 226 -22.46 -17.00 11.09
CA VAL A 226 -22.76 -16.39 12.39
C VAL A 226 -23.09 -14.90 12.27
N ALA A 227 -22.34 -14.17 11.44
CA ALA A 227 -22.59 -12.73 11.20
C ALA A 227 -23.96 -12.51 10.55
N ALA A 228 -24.37 -13.37 9.62
CA ALA A 228 -25.69 -13.31 8.99
C ALA A 228 -26.82 -13.59 10.00
N GLU A 229 -26.70 -14.64 10.84
CA GLU A 229 -27.66 -14.97 11.89
C GLU A 229 -27.83 -13.81 12.90
N ARG A 230 -26.72 -13.20 13.30
CA ARG A 230 -26.67 -12.13 14.31
C ARG A 230 -26.85 -10.72 13.74
N ARG A 231 -26.94 -10.60 12.41
CA ARG A 231 -27.03 -9.33 11.68
C ARG A 231 -25.85 -8.40 11.98
N TRP A 232 -24.67 -8.97 12.14
CA TRP A 232 -23.45 -8.20 12.29
C TRP A 232 -23.03 -7.56 10.95
N PRO A 233 -22.45 -6.38 10.95
CA PRO A 233 -21.84 -5.81 9.76
C PRO A 233 -20.74 -6.73 9.21
N VAL A 234 -20.71 -6.85 7.88
CA VAL A 234 -19.67 -7.61 7.17
C VAL A 234 -18.90 -6.64 6.30
N LEU A 235 -17.58 -6.70 6.34
CA LEU A 235 -16.68 -5.92 5.51
C LEU A 235 -15.77 -6.87 4.71
N HIS A 236 -15.67 -6.63 3.40
CA HIS A 236 -14.70 -7.32 2.54
C HIS A 236 -13.69 -6.32 2.02
N PHE A 237 -12.42 -6.50 2.40
CA PHE A 237 -11.32 -5.70 1.90
C PHE A 237 -10.79 -6.28 0.59
N CYS A 238 -10.64 -5.45 -0.42
CA CYS A 238 -10.30 -5.84 -1.79
C CYS A 238 -8.94 -5.33 -2.25
N SER A 239 -8.31 -4.38 -1.55
CA SER A 239 -7.01 -3.85 -1.94
C SER A 239 -5.88 -4.89 -1.93
N ARG A 240 -6.11 -6.04 -1.29
CA ARG A 240 -5.22 -7.21 -1.25
C ARG A 240 -6.06 -8.48 -1.45
N GLY A 241 -6.40 -8.86 -2.69
CA GLY A 241 -7.29 -10.02 -2.96
C GLY A 241 -6.53 -11.32 -3.23
N LYS A 242 -7.26 -12.45 -3.22
CA LYS A 242 -6.76 -13.74 -3.73
C LYS A 242 -6.58 -13.70 -5.25
N ALA A 243 -5.64 -14.51 -5.77
CA ALA A 243 -5.51 -14.74 -7.20
C ALA A 243 -6.83 -15.28 -7.76
N ASN A 244 -7.39 -14.60 -8.75
CA ASN A 244 -8.50 -15.10 -9.53
C ASN A 244 -8.03 -15.31 -10.99
N LEU A 245 -8.83 -16.00 -11.79
CA LEU A 245 -8.50 -16.29 -13.17
C LEU A 245 -8.27 -15.00 -13.97
N GLU A 246 -9.03 -13.95 -13.69
CA GLU A 246 -8.88 -12.64 -14.31
C GLU A 246 -7.51 -12.02 -14.02
N SER A 247 -7.05 -12.00 -12.76
CA SER A 247 -5.73 -11.50 -12.40
C SER A 247 -4.60 -12.27 -13.06
N LEU A 248 -4.75 -13.59 -13.20
CA LEU A 248 -3.78 -14.44 -13.89
C LEU A 248 -3.74 -14.12 -15.40
N LEU A 249 -4.89 -13.99 -16.03
CA LEU A 249 -4.99 -13.63 -17.46
C LEU A 249 -4.42 -12.24 -17.71
N ARG A 250 -4.75 -11.24 -16.90
CA ARG A 250 -4.22 -9.88 -17.01
C ARG A 250 -2.70 -9.85 -16.84
N THR A 251 -2.16 -10.62 -15.89
CA THR A 251 -0.71 -10.72 -15.68
C THR A 251 -0.01 -11.36 -16.88
N ALA A 252 -0.58 -12.40 -17.45
CA ALA A 252 -0.07 -13.04 -18.67
C ALA A 252 -0.11 -12.08 -19.87
N LEU A 253 -1.21 -11.35 -20.06
CA LEU A 253 -1.35 -10.34 -21.12
C LEU A 253 -0.35 -9.19 -20.95
N MET A 254 -0.05 -8.78 -19.73
CA MET A 254 0.98 -7.77 -19.45
C MET A 254 2.37 -8.21 -19.91
N GLY A 255 2.70 -9.49 -19.82
CA GLY A 255 3.94 -10.04 -20.40
C GLY A 255 4.06 -9.78 -21.91
N ASN A 256 2.96 -9.93 -22.64
CA ASN A 256 2.91 -9.64 -24.08
C ASN A 256 3.00 -8.13 -24.39
N THR A 257 2.62 -7.25 -23.48
CA THR A 257 2.72 -5.80 -23.67
C THR A 257 4.18 -5.35 -23.86
N LEU A 258 5.13 -5.96 -23.16
CA LEU A 258 6.55 -5.63 -23.32
C LEU A 258 7.07 -6.02 -24.71
N LEU A 259 6.65 -7.19 -25.21
CA LEU A 259 7.00 -7.64 -26.56
C LEU A 259 6.36 -6.73 -27.61
N SER A 260 5.09 -6.39 -27.46
CA SER A 260 4.35 -5.48 -28.35
C SER A 260 4.99 -4.09 -28.35
N THR A 261 5.45 -3.59 -27.21
CA THR A 261 6.18 -2.31 -27.06
C THR A 261 7.48 -2.34 -27.90
N ALA A 262 8.26 -3.40 -27.80
CA ALA A 262 9.48 -3.56 -28.58
C ALA A 262 9.16 -3.63 -30.08
N ALA A 263 8.16 -4.41 -30.48
CA ALA A 263 7.73 -4.55 -31.88
C ALA A 263 7.23 -3.22 -32.46
N ALA A 264 6.44 -2.46 -31.72
CA ALA A 264 5.94 -1.15 -32.14
C ALA A 264 7.09 -0.15 -32.36
N GLY A 265 8.08 -0.14 -31.46
CA GLY A 265 9.28 0.67 -31.61
C GLY A 265 10.09 0.29 -32.84
N ALA A 266 10.33 -1.01 -33.03
CA ALA A 266 11.08 -1.52 -34.20
C ALA A 266 10.35 -1.20 -35.52
N ALA A 267 9.05 -1.43 -35.60
CA ALA A 267 8.24 -1.10 -36.77
C ALA A 267 8.27 0.41 -37.05
N SER A 268 8.03 1.23 -36.03
CA SER A 268 8.08 2.69 -36.18
C SER A 268 9.45 3.18 -36.66
N TRP A 269 10.54 2.60 -36.16
CA TRP A 269 11.90 2.92 -36.63
C TRP A 269 12.11 2.49 -38.08
N LEU A 270 11.66 1.28 -38.45
CA LEU A 270 11.84 0.74 -39.80
C LEU A 270 11.18 1.65 -40.85
N PHE A 271 9.96 2.12 -40.59
CA PHE A 271 9.22 2.98 -41.51
C PHE A 271 9.63 4.44 -41.50
N SER A 272 9.94 4.99 -40.32
CA SER A 272 10.23 6.42 -40.17
C SER A 272 11.71 6.78 -40.14
N ARG A 273 12.59 5.80 -39.89
CA ARG A 273 14.03 5.97 -39.62
C ARG A 273 14.33 7.00 -38.51
N SER A 274 13.38 7.23 -37.62
CA SER A 274 13.45 8.21 -36.55
C SER A 274 13.43 7.52 -35.18
N GLY A 275 14.51 7.64 -34.41
CA GLY A 275 14.58 7.16 -33.04
C GLY A 275 13.55 7.86 -32.12
N ARG A 276 13.23 9.14 -32.36
CA ARG A 276 12.19 9.87 -31.62
C ARG A 276 10.80 9.25 -31.84
N LYS A 277 10.43 8.99 -33.10
CA LYS A 277 9.14 8.34 -33.41
C LYS A 277 9.07 6.92 -32.87
N ALA A 278 10.17 6.16 -32.93
CA ALA A 278 10.25 4.82 -32.36
C ALA A 278 10.04 4.86 -30.82
N SER A 279 10.74 5.76 -30.14
CA SER A 279 10.60 5.94 -28.68
C SER A 279 9.17 6.34 -28.29
N ASN A 280 8.54 7.27 -29.01
CA ASN A 280 7.16 7.68 -28.76
C ASN A 280 6.15 6.55 -29.04
N SER A 281 6.39 5.73 -30.09
CA SER A 281 5.58 4.55 -30.37
C SER A 281 5.69 3.51 -29.25
N MET A 282 6.90 3.28 -28.71
CA MET A 282 7.10 2.42 -27.55
C MET A 282 6.31 2.93 -26.33
N MET A 283 6.43 4.23 -26.04
CA MET A 283 5.76 4.87 -24.92
C MET A 283 4.24 4.73 -25.02
N GLY A 284 3.65 5.09 -26.16
CA GLY A 284 2.21 4.98 -26.41
C GLY A 284 1.71 3.54 -26.30
N THR A 285 2.46 2.58 -26.88
CA THR A 285 2.09 1.15 -26.79
C THR A 285 2.16 0.65 -25.36
N LEU A 286 3.21 0.97 -24.62
CA LEU A 286 3.34 0.58 -23.20
C LEU A 286 2.20 1.17 -22.36
N GLY A 287 1.87 2.45 -22.56
CA GLY A 287 0.82 3.14 -21.84
C GLY A 287 -0.56 2.59 -22.16
N ASP A 288 -0.95 2.61 -23.44
CA ASP A 288 -2.32 2.29 -23.83
C ASP A 288 -2.62 0.78 -23.73
N LEU A 289 -1.75 -0.06 -24.30
CA LEU A 289 -1.93 -1.52 -24.25
C LEU A 289 -1.70 -2.05 -22.82
N GLY A 290 -0.70 -1.50 -22.11
CA GLY A 290 -0.44 -1.87 -20.73
C GLY A 290 -1.60 -1.52 -19.80
N ALA A 291 -2.19 -0.33 -19.94
CA ALA A 291 -3.37 0.07 -19.18
C ALA A 291 -4.57 -0.83 -19.50
N ALA A 292 -4.83 -1.10 -20.78
CA ALA A 292 -5.93 -1.98 -21.20
C ALA A 292 -5.77 -3.42 -20.67
N CYS A 293 -4.57 -4.01 -20.81
CA CYS A 293 -4.28 -5.35 -20.28
C CYS A 293 -4.40 -5.43 -18.75
N ALA A 294 -3.98 -4.39 -18.04
CA ALA A 294 -4.11 -4.33 -16.60
C ALA A 294 -5.55 -3.98 -16.14
N GLY A 295 -6.42 -3.50 -17.04
CA GLY A 295 -7.77 -3.04 -16.71
C GLY A 295 -7.76 -1.76 -15.91
N LEU A 296 -6.87 -0.81 -16.29
CA LEU A 296 -6.78 0.49 -15.66
C LEU A 296 -7.72 1.48 -16.31
N GLU A 297 -8.45 2.20 -15.48
CA GLU A 297 -9.17 3.42 -15.84
C GLU A 297 -8.46 4.60 -15.15
N PHE A 298 -8.63 5.81 -15.67
CA PHE A 298 -7.93 6.97 -15.16
C PHE A 298 -8.89 8.09 -14.79
N ASP A 299 -8.77 8.61 -13.59
CA ASP A 299 -9.38 9.87 -13.15
C ASP A 299 -8.26 10.87 -12.86
N VAL A 300 -8.14 11.91 -13.70
CA VAL A 300 -6.97 12.81 -13.73
C VAL A 300 -7.39 14.23 -13.47
N LYS A 301 -6.91 14.82 -12.38
CA LYS A 301 -7.02 16.24 -12.07
C LYS A 301 -5.80 16.99 -12.59
N GLY A 302 -6.00 18.16 -13.17
CA GLY A 302 -4.90 19.03 -13.65
C GLY A 302 -4.20 18.55 -14.93
N ALA A 303 -4.85 17.69 -15.75
CA ALA A 303 -4.28 17.13 -16.98
C ALA A 303 -3.71 18.20 -17.95
N HIS A 304 -4.28 19.42 -17.93
CA HIS A 304 -3.79 20.52 -18.78
C HIS A 304 -2.34 20.97 -18.48
N TYR A 305 -1.83 20.68 -17.28
CA TYR A 305 -0.42 20.97 -16.94
C TYR A 305 0.58 20.05 -17.64
N LEU A 306 0.15 18.88 -18.14
CA LEU A 306 1.04 17.91 -18.78
C LEU A 306 1.67 18.45 -20.08
N GLU A 307 0.97 19.32 -20.80
CA GLU A 307 1.42 19.88 -22.08
C GLU A 307 1.83 21.36 -21.99
N ALA A 308 1.37 22.08 -20.94
CA ALA A 308 1.48 23.53 -20.84
C ALA A 308 2.93 24.07 -20.80
N SER A 309 3.90 23.24 -20.41
CA SER A 309 5.27 23.71 -20.10
C SER A 309 6.34 22.69 -20.45
N ARG A 310 6.29 22.09 -21.65
CA ARG A 310 7.36 21.16 -22.11
C ARG A 310 8.46 21.94 -22.88
N PRO A 311 9.74 21.51 -22.81
CA PRO A 311 10.25 20.40 -22.02
C PRO A 311 10.28 20.71 -20.51
N ALA A 312 10.03 19.70 -19.68
CA ALA A 312 9.89 19.82 -18.25
C ALA A 312 10.53 18.62 -17.52
N ILE A 313 10.70 18.74 -16.21
CA ILE A 313 10.99 17.61 -15.34
C ILE A 313 9.71 17.22 -14.61
N PHE A 314 9.18 16.03 -14.92
CA PHE A 314 8.06 15.44 -14.21
C PHE A 314 8.56 14.70 -12.99
N THR A 315 8.00 14.98 -11.82
CA THR A 315 8.26 14.20 -10.59
C THR A 315 7.03 13.39 -10.23
N PHE A 316 7.22 12.21 -9.64
CA PHE A 316 6.12 11.36 -9.19
C PHE A 316 6.51 10.56 -7.94
N ASN A 317 5.54 10.20 -7.11
CA ASN A 317 5.73 9.28 -5.98
C ASN A 317 5.74 7.84 -6.48
N HIS A 318 6.78 7.08 -6.09
CA HIS A 318 7.05 5.75 -6.63
C HIS A 318 6.41 4.65 -5.79
N GLN A 319 5.28 4.12 -6.25
CA GLN A 319 4.47 3.13 -5.53
C GLN A 319 4.61 1.71 -6.10
N SER A 320 4.66 1.56 -7.43
CA SER A 320 4.51 0.28 -8.10
C SER A 320 5.36 0.19 -9.38
N TYR A 321 5.58 -0.99 -9.89
CA TYR A 321 6.06 -1.16 -11.27
C TYR A 321 5.05 -0.63 -12.31
N MET A 322 3.77 -0.58 -11.94
CA MET A 322 2.72 -0.04 -12.79
C MET A 322 2.79 1.49 -12.95
N ASP A 323 3.58 2.20 -12.14
CA ASP A 323 3.82 3.64 -12.32
C ASP A 323 4.35 3.94 -13.73
N SER A 324 5.19 3.06 -14.29
CA SER A 324 5.72 3.20 -15.65
C SER A 324 4.63 3.12 -16.72
N VAL A 325 3.61 2.27 -16.54
CA VAL A 325 2.46 2.16 -17.44
C VAL A 325 1.57 3.40 -17.33
N VAL A 326 1.28 3.82 -16.09
CA VAL A 326 0.48 5.02 -15.81
C VAL A 326 1.14 6.26 -16.40
N LEU A 327 2.43 6.47 -16.15
CA LEU A 327 3.18 7.61 -16.69
C LEU A 327 3.31 7.55 -18.21
N ALA A 328 3.51 6.35 -18.79
CA ALA A 328 3.53 6.18 -20.24
C ALA A 328 2.18 6.52 -20.88
N HIS A 329 1.07 6.18 -20.24
CA HIS A 329 -0.26 6.55 -20.70
C HIS A 329 -0.52 8.05 -20.61
N LEU A 330 -0.14 8.69 -19.52
CA LEU A 330 -0.38 10.11 -19.28
C LEU A 330 0.52 11.01 -20.13
N LEU A 331 1.81 10.69 -20.20
CA LEU A 331 2.83 11.56 -20.84
C LEU A 331 3.00 11.31 -22.34
N ARG A 332 2.66 10.13 -22.83
CA ARG A 332 2.54 9.66 -24.21
C ARG A 332 3.76 9.82 -25.11
N HIS A 333 4.41 10.98 -25.14
CA HIS A 333 5.46 11.29 -26.11
C HIS A 333 6.52 12.23 -25.53
N ASP A 334 7.71 12.17 -26.10
CA ASP A 334 8.84 13.06 -25.81
C ASP A 334 9.20 13.13 -24.33
N VAL A 335 9.22 11.95 -23.68
CA VAL A 335 9.60 11.81 -22.27
C VAL A 335 10.63 10.70 -22.13
N VAL A 336 11.64 10.94 -21.30
CA VAL A 336 12.74 10.02 -21.03
C VAL A 336 12.77 9.73 -19.52
N PRO A 337 12.71 8.46 -19.10
CA PRO A 337 12.79 8.12 -17.68
C PRO A 337 14.23 8.17 -17.19
N MET A 338 14.41 8.69 -15.98
CA MET A 338 15.66 8.60 -15.23
C MET A 338 15.55 7.44 -14.24
N VAL A 339 16.36 6.42 -14.40
CA VAL A 339 16.27 5.15 -13.68
C VAL A 339 17.59 4.77 -13.03
N LYS A 340 17.53 3.89 -12.03
CA LYS A 340 18.70 3.36 -11.32
C LYS A 340 19.57 2.50 -12.25
N GLN A 341 20.90 2.62 -12.15
CA GLN A 341 21.86 1.91 -13.01
C GLN A 341 21.65 0.38 -13.01
N GLU A 342 21.28 -0.21 -11.86
CA GLU A 342 21.08 -1.66 -11.76
C GLU A 342 19.92 -2.18 -12.62
N VAL A 343 18.96 -1.32 -12.99
CA VAL A 343 17.86 -1.69 -13.90
C VAL A 343 18.39 -1.96 -15.31
N ALA A 344 19.51 -1.36 -15.70
CA ALA A 344 20.17 -1.63 -16.98
C ALA A 344 20.58 -3.09 -17.13
N ASN A 345 20.85 -3.79 -16.02
CA ASN A 345 21.28 -5.19 -16.01
C ASN A 345 20.10 -6.17 -16.05
N ASN A 346 18.87 -5.68 -15.97
CA ASN A 346 17.68 -6.52 -16.12
C ASN A 346 17.57 -6.99 -17.59
N PRO A 347 17.52 -8.31 -17.86
CA PRO A 347 17.56 -8.83 -19.24
C PRO A 347 16.33 -8.46 -20.06
N LEU A 348 15.20 -8.18 -19.42
CA LEU A 348 13.96 -7.83 -20.09
C LEU A 348 13.77 -6.30 -20.24
N LEU A 349 13.98 -5.56 -19.15
CA LEU A 349 13.74 -4.11 -19.12
C LEU A 349 14.93 -3.30 -19.61
N GLY A 350 16.16 -3.74 -19.37
CA GLY A 350 17.37 -3.01 -19.73
C GLY A 350 17.46 -2.68 -21.23
N PRO A 351 17.27 -3.65 -22.15
CA PRO A 351 17.28 -3.36 -23.58
C PRO A 351 16.17 -2.39 -24.02
N LEU A 352 14.95 -2.52 -23.47
CA LEU A 352 13.85 -1.63 -23.78
C LEU A 352 14.10 -0.20 -23.32
N LEU A 353 14.60 -0.02 -22.12
CA LEU A 353 14.94 1.29 -21.56
C LEU A 353 16.08 1.95 -22.31
N ARG A 354 17.10 1.21 -22.73
CA ARG A 354 18.17 1.74 -23.61
C ARG A 354 17.63 2.17 -24.97
N ALA A 355 16.79 1.34 -25.60
CA ALA A 355 16.16 1.69 -26.88
C ALA A 355 15.25 2.92 -26.76
N HIS A 356 14.60 3.11 -25.62
CA HIS A 356 13.79 4.29 -25.33
C HIS A 356 14.66 5.54 -25.05
N GLY A 357 15.95 5.38 -24.74
CA GLY A 357 16.87 6.46 -24.40
C GLY A 357 16.86 6.84 -22.93
N ALA A 358 16.54 5.91 -22.03
CA ALA A 358 16.54 6.14 -20.58
C ALA A 358 17.91 6.62 -20.07
N ILE A 359 17.88 7.53 -19.10
CA ILE A 359 19.08 8.00 -18.39
C ILE A 359 19.30 7.09 -17.20
N PHE A 360 20.45 6.40 -17.18
CA PHE A 360 20.81 5.51 -16.07
C PHE A 360 21.69 6.26 -15.06
N VAL A 361 21.29 6.23 -13.78
CA VAL A 361 21.95 6.95 -12.70
C VAL A 361 22.59 5.96 -11.74
N ASP A 362 23.90 6.02 -11.62
CA ASP A 362 24.62 5.45 -10.50
C ASP A 362 24.59 6.45 -9.33
N ARG A 363 23.95 6.06 -8.23
CA ARG A 363 23.74 6.94 -7.07
C ARG A 363 24.94 6.94 -6.13
N ASP A 364 25.77 5.93 -6.23
CA ASP A 364 26.95 5.74 -5.39
C ASP A 364 28.19 6.33 -6.06
N ALA A 365 28.09 6.75 -7.33
CA ALA A 365 29.17 7.42 -8.04
C ALA A 365 29.42 8.83 -7.48
N ASN A 366 30.69 9.12 -7.21
CA ASN A 366 31.14 10.44 -6.75
C ASN A 366 31.00 11.53 -7.83
N ASP A 367 30.96 11.16 -9.10
CA ASP A 367 30.81 12.08 -10.24
C ASP A 367 29.51 11.79 -11.02
N GLN A 368 28.61 12.72 -10.98
CA GLN A 368 27.34 12.68 -11.72
C GLN A 368 27.36 13.57 -12.99
N SER A 369 28.53 14.00 -13.45
CA SER A 369 28.68 14.89 -14.61
C SER A 369 28.10 14.28 -15.90
N ALA A 370 28.32 12.97 -16.13
CA ALA A 370 27.78 12.25 -17.29
C ALA A 370 26.24 12.26 -17.31
N CYS A 371 25.60 12.05 -16.15
CA CYS A 371 24.15 12.13 -16.03
C CYS A 371 23.60 13.52 -16.36
N LEU A 372 24.30 14.57 -15.92
CA LEU A 372 23.92 15.97 -16.23
C LEU A 372 24.08 16.29 -17.72
N VAL A 373 25.12 15.77 -18.39
CA VAL A 373 25.29 15.93 -19.84
C VAL A 373 24.15 15.26 -20.60
N GLN A 374 23.85 14.00 -20.29
CA GLN A 374 22.73 13.29 -20.92
C GLN A 374 21.38 13.98 -20.68
N ALA A 375 21.14 14.46 -19.45
CA ALA A 375 19.91 15.19 -19.14
C ALA A 375 19.79 16.49 -19.95
N ARG A 376 20.90 17.22 -20.16
CA ARG A 376 20.95 18.40 -21.01
C ARG A 376 20.61 18.05 -22.46
N GLU A 377 21.26 17.03 -23.04
CA GLU A 377 21.00 16.58 -24.41
C GLU A 377 19.53 16.21 -24.63
N VAL A 378 18.90 15.53 -23.65
CA VAL A 378 17.48 15.18 -23.72
C VAL A 378 16.59 16.44 -23.73
N LEU A 379 16.85 17.40 -22.83
CA LEU A 379 16.07 18.63 -22.73
C LEU A 379 16.29 19.56 -23.92
N ASP A 380 17.52 19.71 -24.41
CA ASP A 380 17.86 20.52 -25.60
C ASP A 380 17.23 19.92 -26.87
N ALA A 381 17.01 18.59 -26.91
CA ALA A 381 16.24 17.93 -27.97
C ALA A 381 14.72 18.13 -27.85
N GLY A 382 14.24 18.92 -26.90
CA GLY A 382 12.82 19.21 -26.66
C GLY A 382 12.06 18.05 -26.00
N LYS A 383 12.78 17.13 -25.36
CA LYS A 383 12.16 16.02 -24.59
C LYS A 383 12.16 16.37 -23.11
N SER A 384 11.16 15.88 -22.41
CA SER A 384 11.03 16.00 -20.96
C SER A 384 11.70 14.81 -20.24
N ILE A 385 11.97 14.96 -18.95
CA ILE A 385 12.53 13.91 -18.12
C ILE A 385 11.53 13.55 -17.01
N VAL A 386 11.36 12.26 -16.69
CA VAL A 386 10.54 11.81 -15.57
C VAL A 386 11.41 11.16 -14.51
N ILE A 387 11.23 11.58 -13.24
CA ILE A 387 12.06 11.19 -12.09
C ILE A 387 11.18 10.92 -10.88
N ALA A 388 11.45 9.81 -10.16
CA ALA A 388 10.94 9.60 -8.81
C ALA A 388 11.92 10.25 -7.79
N PRO A 389 11.55 11.36 -7.12
CA PRO A 389 12.45 12.05 -6.20
C PRO A 389 12.75 11.22 -4.94
N GLU A 390 11.92 10.27 -4.58
CA GLU A 390 12.16 9.30 -3.50
C GLU A 390 13.36 8.39 -3.77
N GLY A 391 13.61 8.15 -5.03
CA GLY A 391 14.72 7.33 -5.47
C GLY A 391 14.52 5.81 -5.32
N THR A 392 13.50 5.35 -4.63
CA THR A 392 13.12 3.94 -4.50
C THR A 392 11.62 3.83 -4.29
N ARG A 393 11.05 2.65 -4.50
CA ARG A 393 9.63 2.41 -4.20
C ARG A 393 9.41 2.32 -2.70
N SER A 394 8.36 2.96 -2.22
CA SER A 394 7.90 2.78 -0.85
C SER A 394 7.53 1.31 -0.57
N ALA A 395 7.88 0.84 0.60
CA ALA A 395 7.49 -0.51 1.07
C ALA A 395 6.12 -0.49 1.76
N THR A 396 5.80 0.62 2.42
CA THR A 396 4.59 0.80 3.23
C THR A 396 3.46 1.49 2.46
N GLY A 397 3.77 2.10 1.30
CA GLY A 397 2.87 2.99 0.57
C GLY A 397 2.92 4.44 1.06
N GLU A 398 3.66 4.71 2.14
CA GLU A 398 3.92 6.07 2.60
C GLU A 398 4.92 6.79 1.70
N LEU A 399 4.80 8.09 1.59
CA LEU A 399 5.71 8.92 0.81
C LEU A 399 7.08 8.99 1.49
N LEU A 400 8.14 8.65 0.76
CA LEU A 400 9.51 8.76 1.26
C LEU A 400 10.04 10.18 1.10
N GLU A 401 11.10 10.52 1.84
CA GLU A 401 11.76 11.82 1.70
C GLU A 401 12.26 12.07 0.28
N PHE A 402 12.08 13.30 -0.20
CA PHE A 402 12.51 13.71 -1.54
C PHE A 402 13.99 14.03 -1.59
N LYS A 403 14.70 13.35 -2.49
CA LYS A 403 16.09 13.66 -2.84
C LYS A 403 16.17 14.91 -3.70
N HIS A 404 17.27 15.63 -3.62
CA HIS A 404 17.43 16.94 -4.22
C HIS A 404 17.72 16.93 -5.73
N GLY A 405 18.00 15.76 -6.33
CA GLY A 405 18.46 15.63 -7.71
C GLY A 405 17.53 16.23 -8.77
N ALA A 406 16.23 15.96 -8.69
CA ALA A 406 15.23 16.51 -9.62
C ALA A 406 15.16 18.04 -9.56
N PHE A 407 15.21 18.61 -8.36
CA PHE A 407 15.16 20.05 -8.12
C PHE A 407 16.42 20.76 -8.62
N TYR A 408 17.58 20.15 -8.33
CA TYR A 408 18.85 20.64 -8.82
C TYR A 408 18.88 20.66 -10.36
N LEU A 409 18.42 19.57 -10.99
CA LEU A 409 18.37 19.43 -12.44
C LEU A 409 17.43 20.49 -13.06
N ALA A 410 16.21 20.65 -12.54
CA ALA A 410 15.23 21.61 -13.02
C ALA A 410 15.80 23.06 -12.98
N ARG A 411 16.42 23.43 -11.85
CA ARG A 411 17.04 24.75 -11.68
C ARG A 411 18.24 24.93 -12.62
N LYS A 412 19.14 23.95 -12.73
CA LYS A 412 20.35 24.03 -13.55
C LYS A 412 20.03 24.08 -15.03
N MET A 413 19.04 23.33 -15.48
CA MET A 413 18.62 23.29 -16.88
C MET A 413 17.59 24.37 -17.24
N ARG A 414 17.12 25.13 -16.26
CA ARG A 414 16.13 26.23 -16.42
C ARG A 414 14.81 25.74 -17.04
N VAL A 415 14.35 24.57 -16.67
CA VAL A 415 13.07 23.99 -17.08
C VAL A 415 12.13 23.85 -15.89
N PRO A 416 10.80 23.94 -16.08
CA PRO A 416 9.85 23.78 -14.99
C PRO A 416 9.84 22.35 -14.45
N LEU A 417 9.45 22.21 -13.18
CA LEU A 417 9.20 20.95 -12.52
C LEU A 417 7.70 20.76 -12.38
N ILE A 418 7.17 19.69 -12.93
CA ILE A 418 5.74 19.36 -12.91
C ILE A 418 5.50 18.16 -11.99
N PRO A 419 4.82 18.36 -10.86
CA PRO A 419 4.54 17.27 -9.93
C PRO A 419 3.33 16.44 -10.39
N VAL A 420 3.49 15.11 -10.36
CA VAL A 420 2.46 14.12 -10.66
C VAL A 420 2.24 13.26 -9.42
N VAL A 421 1.12 13.40 -8.74
CA VAL A 421 0.76 12.64 -7.54
C VAL A 421 -0.06 11.43 -7.94
N LEU A 422 0.47 10.25 -7.70
CA LEU A 422 -0.18 8.96 -7.94
C LEU A 422 -0.82 8.49 -6.63
N HIS A 423 -2.16 8.35 -6.59
CA HIS A 423 -2.85 8.07 -5.32
C HIS A 423 -2.89 6.58 -4.96
N ASN A 424 -3.20 5.70 -5.92
CA ASN A 424 -3.53 4.29 -5.63
C ASN A 424 -2.94 3.27 -6.61
N VAL A 425 -1.86 3.60 -7.30
CA VAL A 425 -1.21 2.68 -8.27
C VAL A 425 -0.70 1.41 -7.59
N ALA A 426 -0.30 1.48 -6.32
CA ALA A 426 0.11 0.31 -5.55
C ALA A 426 -0.97 -0.78 -5.44
N ASP A 427 -2.25 -0.43 -5.57
CA ASP A 427 -3.37 -1.38 -5.48
C ASP A 427 -3.43 -2.30 -6.71
N THR A 428 -2.93 -1.85 -7.86
CA THR A 428 -2.92 -2.63 -9.11
C THR A 428 -1.89 -3.73 -9.12
N LEU A 429 -0.71 -3.46 -8.58
CA LEU A 429 0.38 -4.42 -8.42
C LEU A 429 1.16 -4.10 -7.14
N PRO A 430 0.71 -4.61 -5.99
CA PRO A 430 1.38 -4.40 -4.71
C PRO A 430 2.83 -4.92 -4.71
N LYS A 431 3.69 -4.31 -3.91
CA LYS A 431 5.09 -4.77 -3.76
C LYS A 431 5.10 -6.24 -3.30
N GLY A 432 5.82 -7.08 -4.03
CA GLY A 432 5.90 -8.53 -3.75
C GLY A 432 4.79 -9.37 -4.40
N SER A 433 3.78 -8.76 -5.03
CA SER A 433 2.78 -9.45 -5.86
C SER A 433 3.24 -9.50 -7.31
N LEU A 434 2.87 -10.58 -8.01
CA LEU A 434 2.99 -10.69 -9.47
C LEU A 434 1.62 -10.61 -10.15
N LEU A 435 0.53 -10.46 -9.38
CA LEU A 435 -0.84 -10.50 -9.90
C LEU A 435 -1.40 -9.10 -10.05
N LEU A 436 -1.77 -8.78 -11.29
CA LEU A 436 -2.40 -7.52 -11.65
C LEU A 436 -3.86 -7.50 -11.25
N ARG A 437 -4.34 -6.32 -10.85
CA ARG A 437 -5.73 -6.05 -10.49
C ARG A 437 -6.24 -4.83 -11.25
N PRO A 438 -7.44 -4.89 -11.81
CA PRO A 438 -8.07 -3.73 -12.41
C PRO A 438 -8.36 -2.67 -11.33
N ALA A 439 -8.18 -1.41 -11.68
CA ALA A 439 -8.46 -0.30 -10.78
C ALA A 439 -8.68 1.00 -11.56
N THR A 440 -9.46 1.91 -11.00
CA THR A 440 -9.45 3.32 -11.43
C THR A 440 -8.30 4.03 -10.74
N ILE A 441 -7.34 4.50 -11.51
CA ILE A 441 -6.16 5.20 -11.02
C ILE A 441 -6.45 6.69 -10.90
N ASN A 442 -6.33 7.20 -9.70
CA ASN A 442 -6.50 8.60 -9.38
C ASN A 442 -5.14 9.32 -9.48
N VAL A 443 -5.09 10.38 -10.27
CA VAL A 443 -3.86 11.14 -10.50
C VAL A 443 -4.12 12.64 -10.35
N SER A 444 -3.30 13.32 -9.55
CA SER A 444 -3.29 14.78 -9.45
C SER A 444 -2.03 15.33 -10.11
N ILE A 445 -2.20 16.19 -11.12
CA ILE A 445 -1.12 16.96 -11.70
C ILE A 445 -1.15 18.33 -11.05
N LEU A 446 -0.11 18.66 -10.28
CA LEU A 446 -0.02 19.96 -9.61
C LEU A 446 0.54 21.04 -10.55
N PRO A 447 0.32 22.34 -10.23
CA PRO A 447 0.84 23.43 -11.02
C PRO A 447 2.37 23.35 -11.20
N PRO A 448 2.89 23.70 -12.39
CA PRO A 448 4.32 23.71 -12.66
C PRO A 448 5.08 24.67 -11.72
N ILE A 449 6.15 24.20 -11.10
CA ILE A 449 7.06 25.01 -10.29
C ILE A 449 8.12 25.58 -11.23
N GLN A 450 8.20 26.90 -11.33
CA GLN A 450 9.17 27.56 -12.21
C GLN A 450 10.60 27.47 -11.65
N PRO A 451 11.64 27.47 -12.49
CA PRO A 451 13.04 27.44 -12.06
C PRO A 451 13.41 28.53 -11.06
N SER A 452 12.80 29.72 -11.20
CA SER A 452 12.98 30.85 -10.28
C SER A 452 12.47 30.59 -8.87
N GLU A 453 11.48 29.71 -8.70
CA GLU A 453 10.89 29.34 -7.42
C GLU A 453 11.72 28.27 -6.67
N LEU A 454 12.69 27.64 -7.35
CA LEU A 454 13.57 26.60 -6.82
C LEU A 454 14.81 27.15 -6.08
N GLY A 455 14.79 28.38 -5.56
CA GLY A 455 15.93 29.08 -4.98
C GLY A 455 16.75 28.23 -3.99
N ASN A 456 16.18 27.86 -2.84
CA ASN A 456 16.79 26.90 -1.92
C ASN A 456 16.23 25.49 -2.18
N ILE A 457 17.05 24.62 -2.74
CA ILE A 457 16.65 23.28 -3.18
C ILE A 457 16.10 22.44 -2.02
N ARG A 458 16.70 22.49 -0.82
CA ARG A 458 16.22 21.76 0.35
C ARG A 458 14.82 22.20 0.76
N ARG A 459 14.60 23.52 0.79
CA ARG A 459 13.26 24.06 1.12
C ARG A 459 12.24 23.74 0.02
N ALA A 460 12.63 23.82 -1.25
CA ALA A 460 11.76 23.47 -2.36
C ALA A 460 11.36 21.99 -2.32
N ALA A 461 12.29 21.09 -2.04
CA ALA A 461 12.02 19.65 -1.88
C ALA A 461 11.09 19.36 -0.68
N ALA A 462 11.34 19.98 0.48
CA ALA A 462 10.49 19.82 1.65
C ALA A 462 9.07 20.38 1.43
N ARG A 463 8.95 21.55 0.74
CA ARG A 463 7.65 22.12 0.38
C ARG A 463 6.88 21.19 -0.54
N LEU A 464 7.49 20.71 -1.62
CA LEU A 464 6.84 19.82 -2.55
C LEU A 464 6.46 18.49 -1.89
N HIS A 465 7.31 17.95 -1.01
CA HIS A 465 6.97 16.77 -0.22
C HIS A 465 5.69 17.00 0.63
N ALA A 466 5.61 18.14 1.31
CA ALA A 466 4.41 18.51 2.09
C ALA A 466 3.16 18.68 1.20
N ASP A 467 3.32 19.21 -0.04
CA ASP A 467 2.24 19.31 -1.01
C ASP A 467 1.74 17.92 -1.44
N TYR A 468 2.65 16.95 -1.68
CA TYR A 468 2.28 15.56 -1.97
C TYR A 468 1.56 14.89 -0.78
N VAL A 469 2.06 15.07 0.44
CA VAL A 469 1.41 14.52 1.65
C VAL A 469 -0.01 15.06 1.79
N ARG A 470 -0.21 16.37 1.58
CA ARG A 470 -1.53 17.01 1.65
C ARG A 470 -2.46 16.49 0.55
N GLU A 471 -1.97 16.34 -0.67
CA GLU A 471 -2.74 15.84 -1.81
C GLU A 471 -3.14 14.37 -1.62
N LEU A 472 -2.23 13.53 -1.13
CA LEU A 472 -2.48 12.12 -0.83
C LEU A 472 -3.46 11.92 0.35
N ALA A 473 -3.46 12.83 1.31
CA ALA A 473 -4.39 12.82 2.45
C ALA A 473 -5.79 13.34 2.09
N ALA A 474 -5.92 14.13 1.02
CA ALA A 474 -7.19 14.71 0.62
C ALA A 474 -8.14 13.61 0.08
N PRO A 475 -9.42 13.58 0.50
CA PRO A 475 -10.40 12.65 -0.05
C PRO A 475 -10.53 12.85 -1.56
N TRP A 476 -10.48 11.77 -2.33
CA TRP A 476 -10.73 11.84 -3.77
C TRP A 476 -12.22 12.07 -4.03
N ALA A 477 -12.61 13.32 -4.28
CA ALA A 477 -13.99 13.66 -4.64
C ALA A 477 -14.17 13.47 -6.14
N HIS A 478 -15.05 12.56 -6.53
CA HIS A 478 -15.44 12.39 -7.94
C HIS A 478 -16.20 13.65 -8.39
N PRO A 479 -15.90 14.25 -9.57
CA PRO A 479 -16.58 15.46 -10.07
C PRO A 479 -18.10 15.35 -10.09
N LEU A 480 -18.64 14.14 -10.29
CA LEU A 480 -20.09 13.88 -10.29
C LEU A 480 -20.74 13.99 -8.90
N ALA A 481 -19.99 13.85 -7.81
CA ALA A 481 -20.52 14.04 -6.46
C ALA A 481 -20.77 15.53 -6.14
N ALA A 482 -19.99 16.44 -6.73
CA ALA A 482 -20.16 17.88 -6.56
C ALA A 482 -21.44 18.41 -7.25
N VAL A 483 -21.88 17.79 -8.35
CA VAL A 483 -23.10 18.17 -9.07
C VAL A 483 -24.36 17.75 -8.31
N SER A 484 -24.31 16.64 -7.57
CA SER A 484 -25.43 16.15 -6.76
C SER A 484 -25.69 17.04 -5.51
N VAL A 485 -24.63 17.53 -4.88
CA VAL A 485 -24.74 18.41 -3.70
C VAL A 485 -25.19 19.81 -4.11
N ALA A 486 -24.78 20.33 -5.27
CA ALA A 486 -25.23 21.61 -5.78
C ALA A 486 -26.72 21.56 -6.20
N LYS A 487 -27.24 20.44 -6.69
CA LYS A 487 -28.67 20.28 -7.02
C LYS A 487 -29.56 20.13 -5.77
N SER A 488 -29.08 19.59 -4.66
CA SER A 488 -29.84 19.51 -3.41
C SER A 488 -29.86 20.83 -2.63
N ALA A 489 -28.88 21.70 -2.85
CA ALA A 489 -28.82 23.01 -2.22
C ALA A 489 -29.67 24.08 -2.95
N SER A 490 -30.10 23.84 -4.20
CA SER A 490 -30.92 24.76 -4.99
C SER A 490 -32.43 24.49 -4.93
N ALA A 491 -32.86 23.42 -4.23
CA ALA A 491 -34.28 23.17 -3.95
C ALA A 491 -34.68 23.83 -2.60
N GLY A 492 -34.84 25.14 -2.60
CA GLY A 492 -35.46 25.87 -1.50
C GLY A 492 -36.97 25.59 -1.43
N PRO A 493 -37.60 25.76 -0.28
CA PRO A 493 -39.00 25.37 -0.07
C PRO A 493 -39.96 26.29 -0.84
N GLU A 494 -40.63 25.71 -1.83
CA GLU A 494 -41.74 26.35 -2.51
C GLU A 494 -42.95 26.40 -1.55
N GLN A 495 -43.39 27.61 -1.26
CA GLN A 495 -44.45 27.94 -0.32
C GLN A 495 -45.76 27.29 -0.75
N ALA A 496 -46.38 26.54 0.17
CA ALA A 496 -47.78 26.23 0.15
C ALA A 496 -48.58 27.54 0.24
N ARG A 497 -49.27 27.94 -0.81
CA ARG A 497 -50.41 28.87 -0.78
C ARG A 497 -51.64 28.17 -1.33
N THR A 498 -52.52 27.94 -0.37
CA THR A 498 -53.98 27.87 -0.38
C THR A 498 -54.69 28.22 -1.71
N VAL A 499 -55.54 27.35 -2.21
CA VAL A 499 -57.00 27.50 -2.23
C VAL A 499 -57.62 26.10 -2.18
#